data_15a1899110d5832f9e0464b920760db0
#
_entry.id   15a1899110d5832f9e0464b920760db0
#
_cell.length_a   1.000
_cell.length_b   1.000
_cell.length_c   1.000
_cell.angle_alpha   90.00
_cell.angle_beta   90.00
_cell.angle_gamma   90.00
#
_symmetry.space_group_name_H-M   'P 1'
#
loop_
_entity.id
_entity.type
_entity.pdbx_description
1 polymer ?
#
loop_
_entity_poly.entity_id
_entity_poly.type
_entity_poly.pdbx_seq_one_letter_code
_entity_poly.pdbx_strand_id
1 'polypeptide(L)'
;IKLERAIIKIQSVKSKLLTDNVGFIRISQFQERTADDVALAYTKLADQAPLKGVVLDLRNNPGGLLQAAIGVSAVFLPEHSLVVSTRGRTPENEKKYLAVLRDYAVGNESPDHIAQVPESAKSVPLVVLVNPASASASEIVAGALQDHKRATIMGTRSFGKGSVQTLIPLRVKNGETTGVNFTTARYYSPSGRTIQAKGITPNIAVDDTPEGNYPSFNLRESDLAHHIEVTDGKNEDAKAAKKETDDAGEEAFDEENAKVPTLRYMFGDDKDFPLEQAKNQLLGKKVITHAETQAKLKAEAKTAKEKAAKEAAQKEKAKAKTDAKGESK
;
A
#
# COMPACT_ATOMS: atom_id res chain seq x y z
N ILE A 1 -34.21 0.69 -20.14
CA ILE A 1 -33.23 -0.38 -19.86
C ILE A 1 -33.82 -1.26 -18.76
N LYS A 2 -33.97 -2.56 -19.01
CA LYS A 2 -34.40 -3.52 -18.01
C LYS A 2 -33.16 -3.97 -17.24
N LEU A 3 -33.11 -3.74 -15.93
CA LEU A 3 -32.04 -4.17 -15.04
C LEU A 3 -32.51 -5.36 -14.24
N GLU A 4 -31.70 -6.42 -14.17
CA GLU A 4 -31.94 -7.60 -13.37
C GLU A 4 -30.98 -7.63 -12.19
N ARG A 5 -31.50 -7.82 -10.98
CA ARG A 5 -30.70 -7.91 -9.77
C ARG A 5 -30.08 -9.31 -9.69
N ALA A 6 -28.75 -9.37 -9.65
CA ALA A 6 -28.02 -10.62 -9.50
C ALA A 6 -26.94 -10.51 -8.42
N ILE A 7 -26.58 -11.65 -7.82
CA ILE A 7 -25.44 -11.73 -6.91
C ILE A 7 -24.17 -11.82 -7.75
N ILE A 8 -23.38 -10.75 -7.74
CA ILE A 8 -22.09 -10.72 -8.42
C ILE A 8 -21.01 -11.16 -7.43
N LYS A 9 -20.38 -12.31 -7.69
CA LYS A 9 -19.22 -12.76 -6.92
C LYS A 9 -17.99 -11.99 -7.40
N ILE A 10 -17.54 -11.02 -6.61
CA ILE A 10 -16.31 -10.27 -6.90
C ILE A 10 -15.13 -11.12 -6.41
N GLN A 11 -14.22 -11.44 -7.32
CA GLN A 11 -13.00 -12.16 -7.00
C GLN A 11 -12.00 -11.19 -6.38
N SER A 12 -11.74 -11.32 -5.07
CA SER A 12 -10.83 -10.45 -4.33
C SER A 12 -9.35 -10.76 -4.55
N VAL A 13 -9.02 -11.98 -4.98
CA VAL A 13 -7.66 -12.45 -5.22
C VAL A 13 -7.44 -12.79 -6.69
N LYS A 14 -6.37 -12.26 -7.26
CA LYS A 14 -5.89 -12.62 -8.60
C LYS A 14 -4.43 -13.03 -8.50
N SER A 15 -4.03 -14.05 -9.26
CA SER A 15 -2.65 -14.54 -9.26
C SER A 15 -2.18 -14.90 -10.65
N LYS A 16 -0.89 -14.76 -10.89
CA LYS A 16 -0.21 -15.24 -12.09
C LYS A 16 1.25 -15.53 -11.79
N LEU A 17 1.81 -16.47 -12.54
CA LEU A 17 3.25 -16.69 -12.57
C LEU A 17 3.86 -15.66 -13.55
N LEU A 18 4.79 -14.85 -13.06
CA LEU A 18 5.56 -13.91 -13.84
C LEU A 18 6.81 -14.59 -14.43
N THR A 19 7.51 -13.88 -15.31
CA THR A 19 8.84 -14.29 -15.78
C THR A 19 9.78 -14.54 -14.59
N ASP A 20 10.81 -15.35 -14.79
CA ASP A 20 11.82 -15.72 -13.78
C ASP A 20 11.25 -16.50 -12.58
N ASN A 21 10.09 -17.16 -12.73
CA ASN A 21 9.41 -17.93 -11.68
C ASN A 21 9.09 -17.08 -10.42
N VAL A 22 8.68 -15.84 -10.61
CA VAL A 22 8.16 -14.98 -9.54
C VAL A 22 6.64 -15.11 -9.52
N GLY A 23 6.09 -15.49 -8.36
CA GLY A 23 4.65 -15.51 -8.13
C GLY A 23 4.12 -14.08 -7.91
N PHE A 24 3.00 -13.75 -8.52
CA PHE A 24 2.28 -12.49 -8.27
C PHE A 24 0.89 -12.82 -7.72
N ILE A 25 0.57 -12.29 -6.55
CA ILE A 25 -0.73 -12.43 -5.89
C ILE A 25 -1.22 -11.04 -5.53
N ARG A 26 -2.35 -10.63 -6.12
CA ARG A 26 -2.98 -9.34 -5.84
C ARG A 26 -4.24 -9.55 -5.03
N ILE A 27 -4.39 -8.77 -3.95
CA ILE A 27 -5.60 -8.70 -3.13
C ILE A 27 -6.21 -7.32 -3.32
N SER A 28 -7.43 -7.24 -3.83
CA SER A 28 -8.16 -5.98 -4.04
C SER A 28 -8.99 -5.56 -2.84
N GLN A 29 -9.42 -6.52 -2.00
CA GLN A 29 -10.20 -6.30 -0.78
C GLN A 29 -10.12 -7.54 0.12
N PHE A 30 -10.28 -7.37 1.44
CA PHE A 30 -10.32 -8.48 2.39
C PHE A 30 -11.77 -8.91 2.66
N GLN A 31 -12.17 -10.02 2.04
CA GLN A 31 -13.48 -10.67 2.18
C GLN A 31 -13.32 -12.00 2.91
N GLU A 32 -14.42 -12.67 3.27
CA GLU A 32 -14.42 -13.93 4.03
C GLU A 32 -13.48 -15.00 3.43
N ARG A 33 -13.51 -15.16 2.10
CA ARG A 33 -12.72 -16.18 1.40
C ARG A 33 -11.31 -15.74 1.01
N THR A 34 -10.93 -14.50 1.27
CA THR A 34 -9.67 -13.95 0.75
C THR A 34 -8.45 -14.73 1.24
N ALA A 35 -8.44 -15.19 2.48
CA ALA A 35 -7.33 -15.96 3.03
C ALA A 35 -7.19 -17.34 2.33
N ASP A 36 -8.29 -18.05 2.16
CA ASP A 36 -8.33 -19.32 1.42
C ASP A 36 -7.92 -19.14 -0.04
N ASP A 37 -8.43 -18.10 -0.69
CA ASP A 37 -8.11 -17.80 -2.09
C ASP A 37 -6.62 -17.46 -2.26
N VAL A 38 -5.97 -16.82 -1.27
CA VAL A 38 -4.51 -16.59 -1.26
C VAL A 38 -3.74 -17.90 -1.06
N ALA A 39 -4.19 -18.74 -0.14
CA ALA A 39 -3.61 -20.06 0.11
C ALA A 39 -3.63 -20.93 -1.16
N LEU A 40 -4.79 -21.01 -1.80
CA LEU A 40 -4.98 -21.74 -3.05
C LEU A 40 -4.18 -21.13 -4.21
N ALA A 41 -4.11 -19.79 -4.28
CA ALA A 41 -3.32 -19.09 -5.31
C ALA A 41 -1.83 -19.39 -5.15
N TYR A 42 -1.31 -19.36 -3.91
CA TYR A 42 0.09 -19.70 -3.64
C TYR A 42 0.39 -21.15 -4.03
N THR A 43 -0.43 -22.10 -3.58
CA THR A 43 -0.27 -23.52 -3.90
C THR A 43 -0.24 -23.75 -5.41
N LYS A 44 -1.21 -23.19 -6.12
CA LYS A 44 -1.26 -23.27 -7.59
C LYS A 44 -0.01 -22.72 -8.28
N LEU A 45 0.56 -21.63 -7.77
CA LEU A 45 1.79 -21.05 -8.33
C LEU A 45 3.02 -21.94 -8.02
N ALA A 46 3.10 -22.49 -6.81
CA ALA A 46 4.17 -23.40 -6.40
C ALA A 46 4.16 -24.72 -7.18
N ASP A 47 2.98 -25.22 -7.54
CA ASP A 47 2.81 -26.41 -8.38
C ASP A 47 3.26 -26.17 -9.86
N GLN A 48 3.18 -24.93 -10.34
CA GLN A 48 3.60 -24.63 -11.71
C GLN A 48 5.12 -24.54 -11.88
N ALA A 49 5.85 -24.02 -10.88
CA ALA A 49 7.30 -23.89 -10.91
C ALA A 49 7.89 -23.66 -9.51
N PRO A 50 9.16 -24.02 -9.30
CA PRO A 50 9.90 -23.59 -8.10
C PRO A 50 9.96 -22.06 -8.06
N LEU A 51 9.26 -21.45 -7.09
CA LEU A 51 9.17 -20.00 -6.98
C LEU A 51 10.49 -19.42 -6.45
N LYS A 52 11.06 -18.46 -7.15
CA LYS A 52 12.21 -17.66 -6.68
C LYS A 52 11.80 -16.56 -5.72
N GLY A 53 10.53 -16.20 -5.71
CA GLY A 53 9.95 -15.20 -4.82
C GLY A 53 8.47 -14.97 -5.13
N VAL A 54 7.80 -14.25 -4.22
CA VAL A 54 6.40 -13.86 -4.37
C VAL A 54 6.26 -12.37 -4.16
N VAL A 55 5.47 -11.71 -5.00
CA VAL A 55 4.99 -10.34 -4.81
C VAL A 55 3.54 -10.41 -4.37
N LEU A 56 3.26 -9.95 -3.15
CA LEU A 56 1.91 -9.74 -2.62
C LEU A 56 1.51 -8.28 -2.84
N ASP A 57 0.59 -8.02 -3.75
CA ASP A 57 0.17 -6.66 -4.11
C ASP A 57 -1.08 -6.24 -3.35
N LEU A 58 -0.91 -5.28 -2.43
CA LEU A 58 -1.95 -4.67 -1.63
C LEU A 58 -2.24 -3.21 -2.05
N ARG A 59 -1.68 -2.73 -3.15
CA ARG A 59 -1.93 -1.37 -3.64
C ARG A 59 -3.42 -1.18 -3.97
N ASN A 60 -3.96 -0.03 -3.62
CA ASN A 60 -5.38 0.33 -3.78
C ASN A 60 -6.35 -0.66 -3.09
N ASN A 61 -5.91 -1.30 -2.01
CA ASN A 61 -6.74 -2.17 -1.21
C ASN A 61 -7.17 -1.45 0.09
N PRO A 62 -8.42 -1.02 0.22
CA PRO A 62 -8.91 -0.25 1.39
C PRO A 62 -9.03 -1.08 2.67
N GLY A 63 -8.71 -2.37 2.62
CA GLY A 63 -8.84 -3.30 3.73
C GLY A 63 -10.06 -4.19 3.63
N GLY A 64 -10.69 -4.47 4.76
CA GLY A 64 -11.86 -5.34 4.91
C GLY A 64 -11.83 -6.11 6.23
N LEU A 65 -12.18 -7.39 6.19
CA LEU A 65 -12.33 -8.22 7.39
C LEU A 65 -10.99 -8.49 8.09
N LEU A 66 -10.99 -8.32 9.40
CA LEU A 66 -9.83 -8.59 10.26
C LEU A 66 -9.39 -10.06 10.17
N GLN A 67 -10.34 -10.99 10.24
CA GLN A 67 -10.06 -12.42 10.15
C GLN A 67 -9.36 -12.79 8.84
N ALA A 68 -9.77 -12.19 7.74
CA ALA A 68 -9.13 -12.39 6.44
C ALA A 68 -7.68 -11.87 6.43
N ALA A 69 -7.39 -10.74 7.09
CA ALA A 69 -6.02 -10.24 7.23
C ALA A 69 -5.16 -11.17 8.09
N ILE A 70 -5.71 -11.70 9.18
CA ILE A 70 -5.02 -12.68 10.02
C ILE A 70 -4.71 -13.95 9.22
N GLY A 71 -5.69 -14.48 8.46
CA GLY A 71 -5.50 -15.66 7.63
C GLY A 71 -4.47 -15.46 6.52
N VAL A 72 -4.52 -14.32 5.80
CA VAL A 72 -3.50 -13.99 4.79
C VAL A 72 -2.11 -13.91 5.41
N SER A 73 -1.98 -13.33 6.61
CA SER A 73 -0.71 -13.31 7.34
C SER A 73 -0.27 -14.71 7.73
N ALA A 74 -1.22 -15.56 8.15
CA ALA A 74 -0.96 -16.97 8.53
C ALA A 74 -0.49 -17.82 7.35
N VAL A 75 -0.81 -17.48 6.10
CA VAL A 75 -0.23 -18.15 4.92
C VAL A 75 1.29 -18.05 4.92
N PHE A 76 1.86 -16.92 5.34
CA PHE A 76 3.29 -16.61 5.23
C PHE A 76 4.06 -16.62 6.56
N LEU A 77 3.38 -16.55 7.70
CA LEU A 77 4.00 -16.56 9.04
C LEU A 77 3.95 -17.96 9.66
N PRO A 78 4.92 -18.31 10.50
CA PRO A 78 4.82 -19.49 11.34
C PRO A 78 3.56 -19.47 12.20
N GLU A 79 3.03 -20.65 12.51
CA GLU A 79 1.91 -20.79 13.43
C GLU A 79 2.22 -20.10 14.78
N HIS A 80 1.19 -19.59 15.43
CA HIS A 80 1.27 -18.83 16.69
C HIS A 80 2.00 -17.48 16.61
N SER A 81 2.45 -17.03 15.44
CA SER A 81 3.01 -15.66 15.29
C SER A 81 1.95 -14.62 15.62
N LEU A 82 2.32 -13.58 16.37
CA LEU A 82 1.43 -12.44 16.62
C LEU A 82 1.23 -11.68 15.30
N VAL A 83 -0.02 -11.51 14.87
CA VAL A 83 -0.36 -10.75 13.66
C VAL A 83 -0.69 -9.30 14.01
N VAL A 84 -1.56 -9.10 14.98
CA VAL A 84 -2.01 -7.78 15.38
C VAL A 84 -2.53 -7.82 16.81
N SER A 85 -2.44 -6.71 17.53
CA SER A 85 -3.14 -6.54 18.80
C SER A 85 -4.07 -5.34 18.74
N THR A 86 -5.14 -5.37 19.55
CA THR A 86 -6.03 -4.23 19.75
C THR A 86 -5.86 -3.71 21.16
N ARG A 87 -5.98 -2.39 21.33
CA ARG A 87 -6.06 -1.74 22.65
C ARG A 87 -7.18 -0.71 22.62
N GLY A 88 -8.08 -0.80 23.58
CA GLY A 88 -9.21 0.10 23.76
C GLY A 88 -9.16 0.80 25.10
N ARG A 89 -10.27 1.46 25.47
CA ARG A 89 -10.42 2.14 26.77
C ARG A 89 -10.65 1.16 27.91
N THR A 90 -11.15 -0.03 27.60
CA THR A 90 -11.44 -1.08 28.58
C THR A 90 -10.64 -2.34 28.28
N PRO A 91 -10.30 -3.15 29.30
CA PRO A 91 -9.51 -4.38 29.12
C PRO A 91 -10.14 -5.37 28.14
N GLU A 92 -11.47 -5.40 28.02
CA GLU A 92 -12.20 -6.29 27.11
C GLU A 92 -11.87 -5.99 25.63
N ASN A 93 -11.40 -4.78 25.34
CA ASN A 93 -10.98 -4.35 24.00
C ASN A 93 -9.48 -4.61 23.73
N GLU A 94 -8.77 -5.19 24.70
CA GLU A 94 -7.38 -5.62 24.53
C GLU A 94 -7.35 -7.08 24.09
N LYS A 95 -6.98 -7.32 22.83
CA LYS A 95 -6.87 -8.66 22.26
C LYS A 95 -5.60 -8.80 21.44
N LYS A 96 -5.04 -10.00 21.47
CA LYS A 96 -3.95 -10.41 20.59
C LYS A 96 -4.49 -11.44 19.61
N TYR A 97 -4.22 -11.24 18.34
CA TYR A 97 -4.62 -12.14 17.27
C TYR A 97 -3.37 -12.80 16.70
N LEU A 98 -3.38 -14.11 16.69
CA LEU A 98 -2.28 -14.94 16.28
C LEU A 98 -2.55 -15.60 14.92
N ALA A 99 -1.52 -16.08 14.26
CA ALA A 99 -1.62 -16.91 13.07
C ALA A 99 -2.08 -18.33 13.43
N VAL A 100 -3.33 -18.47 13.91
CA VAL A 100 -3.96 -19.74 14.31
C VAL A 100 -5.40 -19.80 13.85
N LEU A 101 -5.90 -21.01 13.59
CA LEU A 101 -7.23 -21.26 13.04
C LEU A 101 -8.34 -20.48 13.76
N ARG A 102 -8.38 -20.51 15.09
CA ARG A 102 -9.42 -19.84 15.89
C ARG A 102 -9.49 -18.32 15.66
N ASP A 103 -8.40 -17.67 15.22
CA ASP A 103 -8.31 -16.23 15.05
C ASP A 103 -8.61 -15.79 13.61
N TYR A 104 -8.44 -16.70 12.61
CA TYR A 104 -8.75 -16.39 11.21
C TYR A 104 -9.95 -17.15 10.64
N ALA A 105 -10.45 -18.20 11.28
CA ALA A 105 -11.61 -18.93 10.76
C ALA A 105 -12.84 -18.05 10.70
N VAL A 106 -13.55 -18.13 9.57
CA VAL A 106 -14.86 -17.51 9.35
C VAL A 106 -15.86 -18.62 9.12
N GLY A 107 -16.71 -18.90 10.12
CA GLY A 107 -17.67 -20.00 10.08
C GLY A 107 -17.07 -21.36 10.46
N ASN A 108 -17.92 -22.37 10.57
CA ASN A 108 -17.55 -23.68 11.12
C ASN A 108 -17.34 -24.79 10.06
N GLU A 109 -17.47 -24.51 8.76
CA GLU A 109 -17.66 -25.57 7.76
C GLU A 109 -16.67 -25.55 6.57
N SER A 110 -15.70 -24.65 6.51
CA SER A 110 -14.75 -24.62 5.39
C SER A 110 -13.49 -25.42 5.73
N PRO A 111 -12.94 -26.20 4.77
CA PRO A 111 -11.64 -26.80 4.94
C PRO A 111 -10.57 -25.73 5.19
N ASP A 112 -9.66 -25.95 6.12
CA ASP A 112 -8.55 -25.05 6.40
C ASP A 112 -7.50 -25.16 5.28
N HIS A 113 -7.68 -24.35 4.22
CA HIS A 113 -6.75 -24.28 3.12
C HIS A 113 -5.39 -23.69 3.52
N ILE A 114 -5.35 -22.90 4.61
CA ILE A 114 -4.11 -22.28 5.10
C ILE A 114 -3.19 -23.36 5.72
N ALA A 115 -3.76 -24.30 6.45
CA ALA A 115 -2.98 -25.43 6.98
C ALA A 115 -2.42 -26.36 5.89
N GLN A 116 -2.99 -26.33 4.68
CA GLN A 116 -2.57 -27.16 3.54
C GLN A 116 -1.56 -26.48 2.63
N VAL A 117 -1.21 -25.21 2.89
CA VAL A 117 -0.23 -24.47 2.08
C VAL A 117 1.14 -25.13 2.19
N PRO A 118 1.87 -25.31 1.06
CA PRO A 118 3.24 -25.82 1.09
C PRO A 118 4.14 -25.04 2.06
N GLU A 119 4.98 -25.74 2.83
CA GLU A 119 5.89 -25.12 3.81
C GLU A 119 6.79 -24.06 3.20
N SER A 120 7.07 -24.15 1.89
CA SER A 120 7.79 -23.12 1.13
C SER A 120 7.16 -21.72 1.25
N ALA A 121 5.86 -21.61 1.53
CA ALA A 121 5.21 -20.31 1.75
C ALA A 121 5.80 -19.56 2.94
N LYS A 122 6.31 -20.26 3.95
CA LYS A 122 6.92 -19.66 5.15
C LYS A 122 8.34 -19.14 4.89
N SER A 123 9.01 -19.62 3.85
CA SER A 123 10.43 -19.33 3.58
C SER A 123 10.71 -18.64 2.25
N VAL A 124 9.81 -18.73 1.25
CA VAL A 124 9.99 -18.10 -0.06
C VAL A 124 10.26 -16.59 0.08
N PRO A 125 11.23 -16.00 -0.64
CA PRO A 125 11.42 -14.55 -0.63
C PRO A 125 10.12 -13.82 -0.95
N LEU A 126 9.74 -12.85 -0.12
CA LEU A 126 8.44 -12.16 -0.19
C LEU A 126 8.61 -10.64 -0.22
N VAL A 127 7.99 -10.01 -1.18
CA VAL A 127 7.82 -8.56 -1.25
C VAL A 127 6.34 -8.23 -1.14
N VAL A 128 5.99 -7.23 -0.35
CA VAL A 128 4.63 -6.68 -0.26
C VAL A 128 4.62 -5.28 -0.87
N LEU A 129 3.77 -5.05 -1.86
CA LEU A 129 3.56 -3.73 -2.45
C LEU A 129 2.42 -3.01 -1.73
N VAL A 130 2.68 -1.77 -1.32
CA VAL A 130 1.70 -0.88 -0.68
C VAL A 130 1.74 0.52 -1.32
N ASN A 131 0.64 1.27 -1.19
CA ASN A 131 0.55 2.66 -1.61
C ASN A 131 -0.40 3.44 -0.68
N PRO A 132 -0.61 4.78 -0.84
CA PRO A 132 -1.48 5.57 0.02
C PRO A 132 -2.93 5.07 0.12
N ALA A 133 -3.41 4.32 -0.86
CA ALA A 133 -4.74 3.71 -0.82
C ALA A 133 -4.77 2.29 -0.19
N SER A 134 -3.63 1.79 0.32
CA SER A 134 -3.56 0.58 1.15
C SER A 134 -3.93 0.94 2.59
N ALA A 135 -5.04 0.41 3.11
CA ALA A 135 -5.57 0.81 4.41
C ALA A 135 -6.01 -0.36 5.28
N SER A 136 -6.10 -0.15 6.61
CA SER A 136 -6.75 -1.06 7.57
C SER A 136 -6.19 -2.50 7.51
N ALA A 137 -6.96 -3.49 7.06
CA ALA A 137 -6.53 -4.90 6.92
C ALA A 137 -5.26 -5.07 6.08
N SER A 138 -5.07 -4.24 5.03
CA SER A 138 -3.83 -4.23 4.24
C SER A 138 -2.63 -3.83 5.09
N GLU A 139 -2.82 -2.87 5.98
CA GLU A 139 -1.77 -2.37 6.88
C GLU A 139 -1.46 -3.37 8.00
N ILE A 140 -2.46 -4.14 8.43
CA ILE A 140 -2.27 -5.25 9.38
C ILE A 140 -1.36 -6.31 8.75
N VAL A 141 -1.64 -6.76 7.52
CA VAL A 141 -0.82 -7.75 6.81
C VAL A 141 0.59 -7.21 6.57
N ALA A 142 0.71 -6.01 6.01
CA ALA A 142 2.01 -5.41 5.72
C ALA A 142 2.84 -5.20 7.00
N GLY A 143 2.22 -4.69 8.07
CA GLY A 143 2.87 -4.47 9.36
C GLY A 143 3.31 -5.75 10.06
N ALA A 144 2.47 -6.79 10.03
CA ALA A 144 2.82 -8.10 10.57
C ALA A 144 4.02 -8.71 9.84
N LEU A 145 3.98 -8.76 8.51
CA LEU A 145 5.06 -9.32 7.71
C LEU A 145 6.36 -8.50 7.81
N GLN A 146 6.25 -7.17 7.96
CA GLN A 146 7.39 -6.28 8.18
C GLN A 146 8.05 -6.53 9.55
N ASP A 147 7.26 -6.53 10.63
CA ASP A 147 7.78 -6.65 11.99
C ASP A 147 8.40 -8.03 12.26
N HIS A 148 7.86 -9.08 11.65
CA HIS A 148 8.47 -10.41 11.66
C HIS A 148 9.66 -10.55 10.70
N LYS A 149 10.03 -9.50 9.95
CA LYS A 149 11.06 -9.54 8.90
C LYS A 149 10.80 -10.64 7.86
N ARG A 150 9.52 -10.99 7.67
CA ARG A 150 9.11 -12.04 6.73
C ARG A 150 9.07 -11.52 5.30
N ALA A 151 8.76 -10.25 5.12
CA ALA A 151 8.69 -9.62 3.80
C ALA A 151 9.41 -8.28 3.79
N THR A 152 9.89 -7.90 2.60
CA THR A 152 10.29 -6.53 2.30
C THR A 152 9.06 -5.76 1.85
N ILE A 153 8.71 -4.67 2.53
CA ILE A 153 7.62 -3.78 2.13
C ILE A 153 8.16 -2.74 1.16
N MET A 154 7.53 -2.61 -0.02
CA MET A 154 7.96 -1.70 -1.08
C MET A 154 6.80 -0.83 -1.59
N GLY A 155 7.13 0.31 -2.17
CA GLY A 155 6.17 1.30 -2.69
C GLY A 155 6.18 2.60 -1.91
N THR A 156 5.02 3.19 -1.69
CA THR A 156 4.85 4.44 -0.94
C THR A 156 4.10 4.19 0.37
N ARG A 157 4.23 5.10 1.35
CA ARG A 157 3.61 4.96 2.68
C ARG A 157 2.11 4.73 2.56
N SER A 158 1.57 3.80 3.35
CA SER A 158 0.14 3.48 3.38
C SER A 158 -0.71 4.54 4.10
N PHE A 159 -2.02 4.38 4.07
CA PHE A 159 -3.02 5.35 4.51
C PHE A 159 -2.94 5.72 6.00
N GLY A 160 -2.83 4.74 6.89
CA GLY A 160 -2.76 4.97 8.35
C GLY A 160 -4.08 4.75 9.09
N LYS A 161 -4.98 3.90 8.60
CA LYS A 161 -6.23 3.58 9.30
C LYS A 161 -6.02 2.49 10.34
N GLY A 162 -5.72 2.91 11.57
CA GLY A 162 -5.50 2.03 12.72
C GLY A 162 -6.68 1.93 13.69
N SER A 163 -7.85 2.45 13.36
CA SER A 163 -9.05 2.39 14.20
C SER A 163 -9.82 1.09 14.01
N VAL A 164 -10.26 0.49 15.13
CA VAL A 164 -11.16 -0.67 15.18
C VAL A 164 -12.59 -0.18 15.30
N GLN A 165 -13.43 -0.53 14.34
CA GLN A 165 -14.86 -0.24 14.38
C GLN A 165 -15.66 -1.47 14.76
N THR A 166 -16.54 -1.33 15.74
CA THR A 166 -17.47 -2.38 16.18
C THR A 166 -18.88 -2.01 15.76
N LEU A 167 -19.54 -2.90 15.02
CA LEU A 167 -20.94 -2.76 14.67
C LEU A 167 -21.80 -3.24 15.83
N ILE A 168 -22.59 -2.34 16.40
CA ILE A 168 -23.60 -2.67 17.43
C ILE A 168 -24.95 -2.73 16.75
N PRO A 169 -25.58 -3.93 16.63
CA PRO A 169 -26.88 -4.06 16.03
C PRO A 169 -27.94 -3.44 16.96
N LEU A 170 -28.81 -2.63 16.38
CA LEU A 170 -29.97 -2.05 17.03
C LEU A 170 -31.23 -2.71 16.47
N ARG A 171 -32.11 -3.17 17.35
CA ARG A 171 -33.43 -3.64 16.94
C ARG A 171 -34.35 -2.45 16.70
N VAL A 172 -34.90 -2.34 15.52
CA VAL A 172 -35.91 -1.35 15.18
C VAL A 172 -37.29 -2.00 15.25
N LYS A 173 -38.31 -1.20 15.64
CA LYS A 173 -39.72 -1.60 15.71
C LYS A 173 -40.14 -2.04 14.33
N ASN A 174 -40.43 -3.17 13.94
CA ASN A 174 -40.91 -3.75 12.69
C ASN A 174 -40.02 -4.88 12.13
N GLY A 175 -39.09 -5.44 12.91
CA GLY A 175 -38.23 -6.55 12.45
C GLY A 175 -37.08 -6.13 11.54
N GLU A 176 -36.93 -4.85 11.24
CA GLU A 176 -35.75 -4.32 10.57
C GLU A 176 -34.56 -4.24 11.55
N THR A 177 -33.40 -4.65 11.08
CA THR A 177 -32.16 -4.54 11.83
C THR A 177 -31.34 -3.37 11.29
N THR A 178 -31.04 -2.41 12.13
CA THR A 178 -30.06 -1.36 11.85
C THR A 178 -28.88 -1.51 12.77
N GLY A 179 -27.81 -0.77 12.57
CA GLY A 179 -26.65 -0.83 13.42
C GLY A 179 -25.89 0.49 13.46
N VAL A 180 -25.12 0.67 14.51
CA VAL A 180 -24.22 1.83 14.69
C VAL A 180 -22.79 1.34 14.77
N ASN A 181 -21.90 1.95 13.99
CA ASN A 181 -20.48 1.71 14.03
C ASN A 181 -19.82 2.66 15.04
N PHE A 182 -19.12 2.08 16.03
CA PHE A 182 -18.32 2.82 16.99
C PHE A 182 -16.85 2.45 16.89
N THR A 183 -15.97 3.42 17.02
CA THR A 183 -14.55 3.15 17.23
C THR A 183 -14.32 2.75 18.68
N THR A 184 -13.92 1.49 18.90
CA THR A 184 -13.76 0.89 20.23
C THR A 184 -12.32 0.67 20.64
N ALA A 185 -11.40 0.55 19.68
CA ALA A 185 -9.99 0.25 19.93
C ALA A 185 -9.10 0.77 18.77
N ARG A 186 -7.79 0.62 18.96
CA ARG A 186 -6.77 0.85 17.92
C ARG A 186 -6.00 -0.43 17.65
N TYR A 187 -5.53 -0.58 16.42
CA TYR A 187 -4.63 -1.64 16.00
C TYR A 187 -3.18 -1.29 16.27
N TYR A 188 -2.44 -2.29 16.70
CA TYR A 188 -0.99 -2.23 16.91
C TYR A 188 -0.32 -3.42 16.21
N SER A 189 0.76 -3.16 15.51
CA SER A 189 1.57 -4.20 14.88
C SER A 189 2.26 -5.09 15.92
N PRO A 190 2.87 -6.22 15.55
CA PRO A 190 3.57 -7.10 16.48
C PRO A 190 4.64 -6.41 17.31
N SER A 191 5.34 -5.42 16.78
CA SER A 191 6.32 -4.62 17.53
C SER A 191 5.71 -3.60 18.49
N GLY A 192 4.37 -3.49 18.54
CA GLY A 192 3.64 -2.53 19.38
C GLY A 192 3.52 -1.13 18.78
N ARG A 193 3.91 -0.93 17.52
CA ARG A 193 3.73 0.35 16.81
C ARG A 193 2.26 0.55 16.46
N THR A 194 1.76 1.77 16.62
CA THR A 194 0.42 2.13 16.15
C THR A 194 0.42 2.32 14.64
N ILE A 195 -0.66 1.85 13.99
CA ILE A 195 -0.94 2.09 12.57
C ILE A 195 -1.66 3.44 12.39
N GLN A 196 -2.44 3.87 13.41
CA GLN A 196 -3.28 5.07 13.34
C GLN A 196 -2.47 6.32 13.00
N ALA A 197 -2.91 7.03 11.97
CA ALA A 197 -2.33 8.26 11.40
C ALA A 197 -0.86 8.13 10.91
N LYS A 198 -0.19 7.00 11.19
CA LYS A 198 1.21 6.76 10.79
C LYS A 198 1.32 5.92 9.53
N GLY A 199 0.44 4.94 9.35
CA GLY A 199 0.53 3.96 8.26
C GLY A 199 1.75 3.06 8.38
N ILE A 200 1.99 2.30 7.32
CA ILE A 200 3.17 1.45 7.16
C ILE A 200 4.17 2.16 6.26
N THR A 201 5.33 2.48 6.79
CA THR A 201 6.45 3.02 6.01
C THR A 201 7.16 1.86 5.30
N PRO A 202 7.34 1.91 3.97
CA PRO A 202 8.03 0.85 3.23
C PRO A 202 9.49 0.73 3.68
N ASN A 203 10.04 -0.48 3.59
CA ASN A 203 11.47 -0.73 3.75
C ASN A 203 12.28 -0.14 2.59
N ILE A 204 11.68 -0.18 1.38
CA ILE A 204 12.26 0.39 0.17
C ILE A 204 11.19 1.27 -0.46
N ALA A 205 11.38 2.58 -0.42
CA ALA A 205 10.50 3.53 -1.07
C ALA A 205 10.69 3.48 -2.58
N VAL A 206 9.60 3.28 -3.32
CA VAL A 206 9.56 3.20 -4.78
C VAL A 206 8.39 4.03 -5.27
N ASP A 207 8.63 4.89 -6.25
CA ASP A 207 7.58 5.71 -6.86
C ASP A 207 6.63 4.89 -7.75
N ASP A 208 5.47 5.48 -8.07
CA ASP A 208 4.47 4.85 -8.93
C ASP A 208 4.97 4.69 -10.38
N THR A 209 5.86 5.60 -10.81
CA THR A 209 6.44 5.63 -12.15
C THR A 209 7.92 6.03 -12.10
N PRO A 210 8.69 5.80 -13.19
CA PRO A 210 10.07 6.31 -13.31
C PRO A 210 10.18 7.83 -13.23
N GLU A 211 9.06 8.55 -13.44
CA GLU A 211 8.93 10.01 -13.40
C GLU A 211 8.41 10.53 -12.04
N GLY A 212 8.19 9.66 -11.06
CA GLY A 212 7.71 10.00 -9.72
C GLY A 212 6.31 9.48 -9.41
N ASN A 213 5.74 9.97 -8.31
CA ASN A 213 4.41 9.57 -7.85
C ASN A 213 3.30 10.38 -8.55
N TYR A 214 2.13 9.76 -8.66
CA TYR A 214 0.95 10.44 -9.16
C TYR A 214 0.43 11.49 -8.16
N PRO A 215 0.14 12.73 -8.57
CA PRO A 215 -0.24 13.81 -7.65
C PRO A 215 -1.54 13.58 -6.88
N SER A 216 -2.44 12.74 -7.39
CA SER A 216 -3.84 12.69 -6.98
C SER A 216 -4.18 11.73 -5.83
N PHE A 217 -3.22 11.01 -5.22
CA PHE A 217 -3.53 9.94 -4.27
C PHE A 217 -2.76 10.02 -2.93
N ASN A 218 -2.40 11.21 -2.48
CA ASN A 218 -1.66 11.37 -1.24
C ASN A 218 -2.53 11.59 0.01
N LEU A 219 -3.86 11.44 -0.08
CA LEU A 219 -4.75 11.59 1.07
C LEU A 219 -4.46 10.48 2.10
N ARG A 220 -4.19 10.85 3.33
CA ARG A 220 -3.91 9.96 4.47
C ARG A 220 -4.93 10.18 5.57
N GLU A 221 -4.99 9.25 6.52
CA GLU A 221 -5.81 9.39 7.73
C GLU A 221 -5.46 10.66 8.51
N SER A 222 -4.18 11.04 8.58
CA SER A 222 -3.71 12.27 9.24
C SER A 222 -4.23 13.57 8.62
N ASP A 223 -4.66 13.52 7.36
CA ASP A 223 -5.11 14.70 6.62
C ASP A 223 -6.63 14.92 6.75
N LEU A 224 -7.32 13.92 7.33
CA LEU A 224 -8.77 13.99 7.55
C LEU A 224 -9.09 14.89 8.75
N ALA A 225 -10.08 15.77 8.58
CA ALA A 225 -10.66 16.50 9.70
C ALA A 225 -11.22 15.50 10.74
N HIS A 226 -10.87 15.71 12.00
CA HIS A 226 -11.31 14.84 13.12
C HIS A 226 -10.75 13.41 13.11
N HIS A 227 -9.58 13.17 12.50
CA HIS A 227 -8.89 11.90 12.70
C HIS A 227 -8.51 11.69 14.19
N ILE A 228 -8.35 10.42 14.59
CA ILE A 228 -7.97 10.10 15.97
C ILE A 228 -6.47 10.38 16.12
N GLU A 229 -6.14 11.40 16.91
CA GLU A 229 -4.74 11.75 17.20
C GLU A 229 -4.01 10.64 17.95
N VAL A 230 -2.73 10.48 17.69
CA VAL A 230 -1.84 9.56 18.40
C VAL A 230 -1.27 10.29 19.62
N THR A 231 -1.80 9.98 20.81
CA THR A 231 -1.35 10.55 22.09
C THR A 231 -0.27 9.71 22.77
N ASP A 232 0.36 8.76 22.06
CA ASP A 232 1.40 7.92 22.66
C ASP A 232 2.65 8.77 22.93
N GLY A 233 2.93 8.95 24.20
CA GLY A 233 3.84 9.91 24.83
C GLY A 233 5.35 9.86 24.50
N LYS A 234 5.72 9.68 23.23
CA LYS A 234 7.07 9.99 22.73
C LYS A 234 6.97 10.55 21.32
N ASN A 235 7.03 11.87 21.22
CA ASN A 235 6.96 12.69 20.00
C ASN A 235 8.21 12.61 19.10
N GLU A 236 9.03 11.57 19.12
CA GLU A 236 10.23 11.51 18.30
C GLU A 236 9.91 11.17 16.83
N ASP A 237 8.92 10.31 16.59
CA ASP A 237 8.53 9.93 15.23
C ASP A 237 7.69 10.99 14.49
N ALA A 238 6.96 11.84 15.24
CA ALA A 238 6.16 12.91 14.65
C ALA A 238 7.03 14.04 14.06
N LYS A 239 8.22 14.27 14.62
CA LYS A 239 9.20 15.23 14.06
C LYS A 239 9.85 14.71 12.77
N ALA A 240 10.11 13.40 12.67
CA ALA A 240 10.62 12.79 11.44
C ALA A 240 9.58 12.83 10.31
N ALA A 241 8.32 12.49 10.63
CA ALA A 241 7.22 12.55 9.66
C ALA A 241 6.94 13.98 9.15
N LYS A 242 7.05 14.99 10.03
CA LYS A 242 6.88 16.39 9.62
C LYS A 242 8.06 16.90 8.78
N LYS A 243 9.27 16.40 9.03
CA LYS A 243 10.46 16.76 8.25
C LYS A 243 10.48 16.16 6.84
N GLU A 244 9.84 14.98 6.64
CA GLU A 244 9.66 14.39 5.31
C GLU A 244 8.53 15.08 4.50
N THR A 245 7.53 15.70 5.17
CA THR A 245 6.47 16.47 4.51
C THR A 245 6.87 17.90 4.21
N ASP A 246 7.75 18.50 5.03
CA ASP A 246 8.26 19.87 4.83
C ASP A 246 9.34 19.93 3.72
N ASP A 247 10.00 18.81 3.39
CA ASP A 247 10.96 18.72 2.27
C ASP A 247 10.27 18.38 0.91
N ALA A 248 8.99 17.94 0.95
CA ALA A 248 8.10 17.97 -0.20
C ALA A 248 7.44 19.35 -0.22
N GLY A 249 8.20 20.38 -0.69
CA GLY A 249 7.76 21.76 -0.74
C GLY A 249 6.33 21.86 -1.27
N GLU A 250 5.52 22.71 -0.64
CA GLU A 250 4.33 23.32 -1.24
C GLU A 250 4.74 24.09 -2.53
N GLU A 251 5.13 23.36 -3.57
CA GLU A 251 5.11 23.93 -4.91
C GLU A 251 3.62 24.00 -5.28
N ALA A 252 3.12 25.23 -5.32
CA ALA A 252 1.79 25.57 -5.80
C ALA A 252 1.53 24.77 -7.08
N PHE A 253 0.51 23.93 -7.04
CA PHE A 253 0.10 23.09 -8.15
C PHE A 253 -0.32 23.99 -9.30
N ASP A 254 0.46 24.04 -10.36
CA ASP A 254 0.13 24.76 -11.59
C ASP A 254 -0.88 23.90 -12.38
N GLU A 255 -2.17 24.13 -12.13
CA GLU A 255 -3.29 23.36 -12.71
C GLU A 255 -3.32 23.42 -14.25
N GLU A 256 -2.67 24.39 -14.86
CA GLU A 256 -2.79 24.67 -16.30
C GLU A 256 -1.89 23.80 -17.20
N ASN A 257 -0.88 23.10 -16.65
CA ASN A 257 0.09 22.31 -17.41
C ASN A 257 0.26 20.86 -16.96
N ALA A 258 -0.47 20.41 -15.96
CA ALA A 258 -0.42 19.01 -15.52
C ALA A 258 -1.17 18.14 -16.54
N LYS A 259 -0.46 17.51 -17.45
CA LYS A 259 -0.94 16.29 -18.12
C LYS A 259 -1.16 15.24 -17.04
N VAL A 260 -2.38 15.22 -16.46
CA VAL A 260 -2.81 14.15 -15.57
C VAL A 260 -2.75 12.87 -16.39
N PRO A 261 -1.81 11.96 -16.13
CA PRO A 261 -1.82 10.67 -16.79
C PRO A 261 -3.14 10.00 -16.45
N THR A 262 -3.86 9.53 -17.46
CA THR A 262 -5.07 8.72 -17.25
C THR A 262 -4.64 7.47 -16.53
N LEU A 263 -4.81 7.45 -15.22
CA LEU A 263 -4.42 6.41 -14.29
C LEU A 263 -5.18 5.11 -14.61
N ARG A 264 -4.63 4.30 -15.46
CA ARG A 264 -4.93 2.88 -15.51
C ARG A 264 -3.75 2.15 -14.89
N TYR A 265 -3.82 1.92 -13.58
CA TYR A 265 -2.92 0.93 -12.98
C TYR A 265 -3.20 -0.43 -13.63
N MET A 266 -2.35 -0.80 -14.54
CA MET A 266 -2.34 -2.13 -15.15
C MET A 266 -1.57 -3.06 -14.21
N PHE A 267 -2.18 -3.36 -13.07
CA PHE A 267 -1.57 -4.19 -12.03
C PHE A 267 -1.13 -5.54 -12.60
N GLY A 268 0.15 -5.83 -12.42
CA GLY A 268 0.74 -7.06 -12.92
C GLY A 268 1.08 -7.02 -14.40
N ASP A 269 1.05 -5.88 -15.06
CA ASP A 269 1.49 -5.65 -16.43
C ASP A 269 3.01 -5.43 -16.49
N ASP A 270 3.59 -5.57 -17.69
CA ASP A 270 5.02 -5.30 -17.95
C ASP A 270 5.40 -3.82 -17.76
N LYS A 271 4.42 -2.92 -17.75
CA LYS A 271 4.58 -1.48 -17.49
C LYS A 271 4.36 -1.08 -16.03
N ASP A 272 4.11 -2.03 -15.15
CA ASP A 272 3.93 -1.80 -13.72
C ASP A 272 5.29 -1.59 -13.05
N PHE A 273 5.74 -0.33 -12.99
CA PHE A 273 7.06 0.03 -12.49
C PHE A 273 7.34 -0.47 -11.06
N PRO A 274 6.44 -0.27 -10.04
CA PRO A 274 6.67 -0.84 -8.72
C PRO A 274 6.76 -2.37 -8.72
N LEU A 275 6.02 -3.06 -9.56
CA LEU A 275 6.11 -4.52 -9.69
C LEU A 275 7.45 -4.93 -10.28
N GLU A 276 7.96 -4.21 -11.28
CA GLU A 276 9.29 -4.45 -11.84
C GLU A 276 10.37 -4.28 -10.75
N GLN A 277 10.28 -3.23 -9.91
CA GLN A 277 11.22 -3.03 -8.81
C GLN A 277 11.11 -4.14 -7.74
N ALA A 278 9.91 -4.61 -7.45
CA ALA A 278 9.70 -5.75 -6.56
C ALA A 278 10.33 -7.05 -7.10
N LYS A 279 10.20 -7.32 -8.40
CA LYS A 279 10.89 -8.43 -9.05
C LYS A 279 12.40 -8.29 -8.98
N ASN A 280 12.92 -7.08 -9.22
CA ASN A 280 14.34 -6.78 -9.13
C ASN A 280 14.87 -7.08 -7.72
N GLN A 281 14.15 -6.67 -6.67
CA GLN A 281 14.47 -6.97 -5.29
C GLN A 281 14.54 -8.49 -5.03
N LEU A 282 13.53 -9.24 -5.48
CA LEU A 282 13.48 -10.70 -5.30
C LEU A 282 14.61 -11.43 -6.04
N LEU A 283 15.06 -10.89 -7.16
CA LEU A 283 16.08 -11.49 -8.02
C LEU A 283 17.50 -10.98 -7.72
N GLY A 284 17.68 -10.14 -6.69
CA GLY A 284 18.98 -9.53 -6.37
C GLY A 284 19.50 -8.57 -7.44
N LYS A 285 18.60 -8.02 -8.27
CA LYS A 285 18.93 -7.00 -9.28
C LYS A 285 18.86 -5.60 -8.66
N LYS A 286 19.40 -4.61 -9.35
CA LYS A 286 19.33 -3.22 -8.91
C LYS A 286 17.86 -2.75 -8.86
N VAL A 287 17.46 -2.14 -7.73
CA VAL A 287 16.16 -1.49 -7.53
C VAL A 287 16.34 0.02 -7.74
N ILE A 288 15.44 0.64 -8.47
CA ILE A 288 15.36 2.11 -8.58
C ILE A 288 14.48 2.60 -7.43
N THR A 289 15.10 3.30 -6.50
CA THR A 289 14.43 3.83 -5.30
C THR A 289 13.84 5.22 -5.54
N HIS A 290 12.90 5.64 -4.69
CA HIS A 290 12.38 7.02 -4.66
C HIS A 290 13.52 8.07 -4.64
N ALA A 291 14.56 7.88 -3.81
CA ALA A 291 15.69 8.80 -3.73
C ALA A 291 16.43 8.92 -5.07
N GLU A 292 16.62 7.82 -5.81
CA GLU A 292 17.27 7.84 -7.13
C GLU A 292 16.40 8.52 -8.18
N THR A 293 15.06 8.27 -8.15
CA THR A 293 14.11 8.95 -9.03
C THR A 293 14.14 10.46 -8.80
N GLN A 294 14.06 10.90 -7.53
CA GLN A 294 14.09 12.32 -7.18
C GLN A 294 15.44 12.98 -7.55
N ALA A 295 16.56 12.30 -7.36
CA ALA A 295 17.87 12.81 -7.77
C ALA A 295 17.94 13.02 -9.30
N LYS A 296 17.41 12.07 -10.09
CA LYS A 296 17.33 12.18 -11.55
C LYS A 296 16.47 13.36 -11.98
N LEU A 297 15.26 13.51 -11.42
CA LEU A 297 14.34 14.61 -11.75
C LEU A 297 14.94 15.98 -11.41
N LYS A 298 15.60 16.12 -10.25
CA LYS A 298 16.30 17.36 -9.87
C LYS A 298 17.44 17.69 -10.85
N ALA A 299 18.19 16.71 -11.32
CA ALA A 299 19.26 16.91 -12.30
C ALA A 299 18.69 17.34 -13.67
N GLU A 300 17.64 16.71 -14.12
CA GLU A 300 16.96 17.06 -15.39
C GLU A 300 16.35 18.48 -15.34
N ALA A 301 15.69 18.83 -14.23
CA ALA A 301 15.15 20.18 -14.02
C ALA A 301 16.26 21.27 -14.01
N LYS A 302 17.39 20.99 -13.38
CA LYS A 302 18.54 21.90 -13.39
C LYS A 302 19.07 22.13 -14.82
N THR A 303 19.25 21.04 -15.57
CA THR A 303 19.72 21.10 -16.96
C THR A 303 18.75 21.86 -17.86
N ALA A 304 17.45 21.64 -17.68
CA ALA A 304 16.41 22.36 -18.42
C ALA A 304 16.41 23.86 -18.11
N LYS A 305 16.54 24.26 -16.83
CA LYS A 305 16.67 25.69 -16.42
C LYS A 305 17.91 26.34 -17.02
N GLU A 306 19.06 25.66 -17.01
CA GLU A 306 20.31 26.18 -17.60
C GLU A 306 20.18 26.36 -19.12
N LYS A 307 19.51 25.42 -19.82
CA LYS A 307 19.24 25.53 -21.24
C LYS A 307 18.32 26.69 -21.57
N ALA A 308 17.22 26.83 -20.84
CA ALA A 308 16.27 27.94 -21.01
C ALA A 308 16.92 29.31 -20.77
N ALA A 309 17.77 29.42 -19.73
CA ALA A 309 18.52 30.65 -19.45
C ALA A 309 19.49 31.01 -20.59
N LYS A 310 20.19 30.02 -21.16
CA LYS A 310 21.10 30.25 -22.30
C LYS A 310 20.33 30.69 -23.55
N GLU A 311 19.17 30.06 -23.84
CA GLU A 311 18.31 30.47 -24.97
C GLU A 311 17.74 31.87 -24.81
N ALA A 312 17.29 32.23 -23.61
CA ALA A 312 16.82 33.59 -23.29
C ALA A 312 17.93 34.65 -23.50
N ALA A 313 19.13 34.39 -22.96
CA ALA A 313 20.29 35.27 -23.14
C ALA A 313 20.72 35.40 -24.61
N GLN A 314 20.59 34.37 -25.42
CA GLN A 314 20.87 34.45 -26.86
C GLN A 314 19.82 35.29 -27.61
N LYS A 315 18.52 35.13 -27.27
CA LYS A 315 17.43 35.93 -27.84
C LYS A 315 17.58 37.41 -27.52
N GLU A 316 17.96 37.75 -26.30
CA GLU A 316 18.20 39.13 -25.86
C GLU A 316 19.38 39.76 -26.61
N LYS A 317 20.50 39.04 -26.76
CA LYS A 317 21.65 39.48 -27.55
C LYS A 317 21.31 39.65 -29.05
N ALA A 318 20.44 38.81 -29.61
CA ALA A 318 19.99 38.92 -30.97
C ALA A 318 19.09 40.13 -31.18
N LYS A 319 18.19 40.42 -30.21
CA LYS A 319 17.32 41.62 -30.23
C LYS A 319 18.12 42.90 -30.11
N ALA A 320 19.09 42.98 -29.20
CA ALA A 320 19.95 44.13 -29.05
C ALA A 320 20.80 44.43 -30.32
N LYS A 321 21.18 43.40 -31.08
CA LYS A 321 21.89 43.59 -32.37
C LYS A 321 20.98 44.09 -33.52
N THR A 322 19.69 43.78 -33.50
CA THR A 322 18.72 44.27 -34.47
C THR A 322 18.34 45.74 -34.19
N ASP A 323 18.17 46.08 -32.91
CA ASP A 323 17.84 47.43 -32.51
C ASP A 323 18.99 48.44 -32.79
N ALA A 324 20.26 48.04 -32.57
CA ALA A 324 21.45 48.83 -32.87
C ALA A 324 21.69 49.03 -34.40
N LYS A 325 21.12 48.21 -35.28
CA LYS A 325 21.16 48.40 -36.74
C LYS A 325 20.02 49.27 -37.30
N GLY A 326 18.97 49.50 -36.51
CA GLY A 326 17.83 50.35 -36.88
C GLY A 326 18.05 51.87 -36.67
N GLU A 327 18.98 52.22 -35.76
CA GLU A 327 19.27 53.63 -35.43
C GLU A 327 20.36 54.27 -36.29
N SER A 328 20.92 53.54 -37.25
CA SER A 328 21.99 54.05 -38.14
C SER A 328 21.54 54.21 -39.61
N LYS A 329 20.26 54.58 -39.83
CA LYS A 329 19.77 54.98 -41.16
C LYS A 329 19.11 56.33 -41.12
#